data_04a08092e4fc8da2dc4be70cfd345537
#
_entry.id   04a08092e4fc8da2dc4be70cfd345537
#
_cell.length_a   1.000
_cell.length_b   1.000
_cell.length_c   1.000
_cell.angle_alpha   90.00
_cell.angle_beta   90.00
_cell.angle_gamma   90.00
#
_symmetry.space_group_name_H-M   'P 1'
#
loop_
_entity.id
_entity.type
_entity.pdbx_description
1 polymer ?
#
loop_
_entity_poly.entity_id
_entity_poly.type
_entity_poly.pdbx_seq_one_letter_code
_entity_poly.pdbx_strand_id
1 'polypeptide(L)'
;MGQALAELAKGRSGMEIVAGVDVQAGTRDTVFPCFPNFSPLGEIPVDVCVDFSHPSALPSLLGFALRHKLPLVLATTGYSEADRQQIAEASASIPIFQSANMSYGVSVMCELAASAGSALGDAFDIEILERHHNRKIDAPSGTALMLADAVMTGCPTPKELIFDRHGARQARTPQEIGMVAIRGGTVAGSHEIGFYGDDEIILLQHIAQSRRLFASGALRAASYIAGKMPGLYNMQQLLMESSLVTNLSVTRDVAILTIRGVEASPPAMARLFAAIRTINIDMLSQSAPNGGRADVAFSLPHSALTQAMAAITGLGLTARHRADVIKLMLEGAGIAHAGGVACKFFDCLASVGVTAHLITTSATKVSLCIDTAREADALAALRGTFGLQ
;
A
#
# COMPACT_ATOMS: atom_id res chain seq x y z
N MET A 1 -23.63 10.71 -4.73
CA MET A 1 -22.28 10.52 -4.12
C MET A 1 -21.83 11.77 -3.35
N GLY A 2 -21.92 12.97 -3.92
CA GLY A 2 -21.48 14.22 -3.27
C GLY A 2 -22.04 14.45 -1.86
N GLN A 3 -23.33 14.18 -1.63
CA GLN A 3 -23.95 14.28 -0.29
C GLN A 3 -23.33 13.29 0.72
N ALA A 4 -23.14 12.02 0.30
CA ALA A 4 -22.52 11.01 1.15
C ALA A 4 -21.05 11.38 1.50
N LEU A 5 -20.33 11.99 0.57
CA LEU A 5 -18.98 12.50 0.80
C LEU A 5 -18.99 13.66 1.80
N ALA A 6 -19.90 14.62 1.65
CA ALA A 6 -20.05 15.76 2.54
C ALA A 6 -20.43 15.33 3.97
N GLU A 7 -21.34 14.38 4.11
CA GLU A 7 -21.72 13.84 5.42
C GLU A 7 -20.55 13.15 6.13
N LEU A 8 -19.74 12.39 5.39
CA LEU A 8 -18.59 11.70 5.94
C LEU A 8 -17.43 12.64 6.28
N ALA A 9 -17.28 13.73 5.54
CA ALA A 9 -16.25 14.73 5.80
C ALA A 9 -16.50 15.46 7.13
N LYS A 10 -17.75 15.75 7.51
CA LYS A 10 -18.09 16.42 8.79
C LYS A 10 -17.54 15.73 10.04
N GLY A 11 -17.32 14.43 10.00
CA GLY A 11 -16.78 13.66 11.13
C GLY A 11 -15.27 13.43 11.09
N ARG A 12 -14.56 14.02 10.12
CA ARG A 12 -13.12 13.82 9.95
C ARG A 12 -12.32 15.06 10.32
N SER A 13 -11.38 14.88 11.24
CA SER A 13 -10.39 15.92 11.56
C SER A 13 -9.53 16.25 10.34
N GLY A 14 -9.27 17.54 10.12
CA GLY A 14 -8.41 18.02 9.04
C GLY A 14 -9.06 18.02 7.64
N MET A 15 -10.39 17.86 7.55
CA MET A 15 -11.15 17.94 6.30
C MET A 15 -12.38 18.81 6.42
N GLU A 16 -12.60 19.66 5.41
CA GLU A 16 -13.79 20.47 5.26
C GLU A 16 -14.23 20.49 3.80
N ILE A 17 -15.55 20.45 3.55
CA ILE A 17 -16.11 20.69 2.22
C ILE A 17 -16.39 22.18 2.10
N VAL A 18 -15.56 22.87 1.36
CA VAL A 18 -15.65 24.34 1.18
C VAL A 18 -16.63 24.74 0.10
N ALA A 19 -16.85 23.89 -0.92
CA ALA A 19 -17.80 24.15 -2.00
C ALA A 19 -18.17 22.86 -2.76
N GLY A 20 -19.26 22.93 -3.52
CA GLY A 20 -19.69 21.88 -4.46
C GLY A 20 -20.00 22.48 -5.83
N VAL A 21 -19.88 21.63 -6.87
CA VAL A 21 -20.34 21.92 -8.22
C VAL A 21 -21.34 20.84 -8.63
N ASP A 22 -22.54 21.25 -8.97
CA ASP A 22 -23.60 20.35 -9.47
C ASP A 22 -24.47 21.11 -10.47
N VAL A 23 -24.76 20.51 -11.62
CA VAL A 23 -25.66 21.11 -12.64
C VAL A 23 -27.06 21.43 -12.08
N GLN A 24 -27.43 20.79 -10.97
CA GLN A 24 -28.67 21.04 -10.22
C GLN A 24 -28.46 21.96 -9.01
N ALA A 25 -27.40 22.77 -8.97
CA ALA A 25 -27.17 23.71 -7.87
C ALA A 25 -28.39 24.63 -7.68
N GLY A 26 -28.73 24.87 -6.40
CA GLY A 26 -29.90 25.64 -6.01
C GLY A 26 -31.22 24.86 -5.91
N THR A 27 -31.27 23.59 -6.33
CA THR A 27 -32.44 22.73 -6.17
C THR A 27 -32.46 21.97 -4.85
N ARG A 28 -31.38 22.02 -4.08
CA ARG A 28 -31.21 21.32 -2.79
C ARG A 28 -30.51 22.22 -1.79
N ASP A 29 -30.92 22.14 -0.55
CA ASP A 29 -30.20 22.78 0.55
C ASP A 29 -28.90 22.03 0.84
N THR A 30 -27.79 22.79 0.84
CA THR A 30 -26.47 22.30 1.22
C THR A 30 -25.88 23.17 2.31
N VAL A 31 -25.06 22.59 3.18
CA VAL A 31 -24.38 23.31 4.28
C VAL A 31 -23.13 24.07 3.81
N PHE A 32 -22.80 23.97 2.54
CA PHE A 32 -21.70 24.65 1.86
C PHE A 32 -22.20 25.24 0.53
N PRO A 33 -21.56 26.28 -0.02
CA PRO A 33 -21.92 26.84 -1.30
C PRO A 33 -21.90 25.80 -2.41
N CYS A 34 -22.95 25.73 -3.22
CA CYS A 34 -23.01 24.84 -4.38
C CYS A 34 -23.31 25.67 -5.65
N PHE A 35 -22.50 25.48 -6.68
CA PHE A 35 -22.51 26.27 -7.90
C PHE A 35 -22.83 25.41 -9.12
N PRO A 36 -23.46 25.94 -10.17
CA PRO A 36 -23.77 25.18 -11.38
C PRO A 36 -22.55 24.91 -12.27
N ASN A 37 -21.44 25.61 -12.05
CA ASN A 37 -20.18 25.47 -12.77
C ASN A 37 -19.00 25.94 -11.93
N PHE A 38 -17.77 25.80 -12.47
CA PHE A 38 -16.52 26.11 -11.76
C PHE A 38 -16.18 27.60 -11.65
N SER A 39 -16.84 28.50 -12.39
CA SER A 39 -16.44 29.93 -12.45
C SER A 39 -16.42 30.62 -11.09
N PRO A 40 -17.41 30.42 -10.19
CA PRO A 40 -17.40 31.07 -8.88
C PRO A 40 -16.38 30.51 -7.90
N LEU A 41 -15.76 29.35 -8.16
CA LEU A 41 -14.82 28.70 -7.28
C LEU A 41 -13.43 29.37 -7.28
N GLY A 42 -13.12 30.21 -8.26
CA GLY A 42 -11.77 30.79 -8.41
C GLY A 42 -11.30 31.63 -7.23
N GLU A 43 -12.21 32.08 -6.37
CA GLU A 43 -11.89 32.87 -5.16
C GLU A 43 -11.95 32.06 -3.85
N ILE A 44 -12.37 30.78 -3.93
CA ILE A 44 -12.49 29.90 -2.76
C ILE A 44 -11.21 29.09 -2.63
N PRO A 45 -10.53 29.13 -1.45
CA PRO A 45 -9.38 28.27 -1.21
C PRO A 45 -9.79 26.80 -1.28
N VAL A 46 -9.19 26.05 -2.19
CA VAL A 46 -9.43 24.60 -2.40
C VAL A 46 -8.09 23.88 -2.45
N ASP A 47 -7.92 22.85 -1.65
CA ASP A 47 -6.71 22.03 -1.64
C ASP A 47 -6.81 20.82 -2.60
N VAL A 48 -8.02 20.24 -2.76
CA VAL A 48 -8.25 19.04 -3.57
C VAL A 48 -9.68 19.07 -4.13
N CYS A 49 -9.84 18.71 -5.41
CA CYS A 49 -11.15 18.46 -6.00
C CYS A 49 -11.47 16.96 -6.05
N VAL A 50 -12.71 16.58 -5.70
CA VAL A 50 -13.19 15.19 -5.76
C VAL A 50 -14.39 15.11 -6.72
N ASP A 51 -14.25 14.31 -7.77
CA ASP A 51 -15.25 14.17 -8.83
C ASP A 51 -16.00 12.82 -8.76
N PHE A 52 -17.33 12.90 -8.67
CA PHE A 52 -18.29 11.81 -8.82
C PHE A 52 -19.38 12.16 -9.84
N SER A 53 -19.07 12.91 -10.85
CA SER A 53 -20.05 13.44 -11.79
C SER A 53 -20.29 12.50 -13.00
N HIS A 54 -20.07 12.96 -14.18
CA HIS A 54 -20.23 12.26 -15.44
C HIS A 54 -19.02 12.56 -16.34
N PRO A 55 -18.59 11.67 -17.25
CA PRO A 55 -17.44 11.91 -18.13
C PRO A 55 -17.50 13.24 -18.90
N SER A 56 -18.70 13.69 -19.28
CA SER A 56 -18.88 14.98 -19.96
C SER A 56 -18.43 16.22 -19.16
N ALA A 57 -18.24 16.10 -17.84
CA ALA A 57 -17.73 17.19 -17.00
C ALA A 57 -16.20 17.29 -17.03
N LEU A 58 -15.51 16.26 -17.51
CA LEU A 58 -14.05 16.15 -17.47
C LEU A 58 -13.32 17.35 -18.09
N PRO A 59 -13.66 17.84 -19.28
CA PRO A 59 -12.93 18.97 -19.88
C PRO A 59 -12.99 20.25 -19.02
N SER A 60 -14.15 20.53 -18.44
CA SER A 60 -14.34 21.71 -17.58
C SER A 60 -13.59 21.55 -16.25
N LEU A 61 -13.62 20.35 -15.66
CA LEU A 61 -12.91 20.02 -14.43
C LEU A 61 -11.39 20.11 -14.62
N LEU A 62 -10.84 19.49 -15.67
CA LEU A 62 -9.41 19.56 -15.99
C LEU A 62 -8.97 21.01 -16.26
N GLY A 63 -9.76 21.77 -17.03
CA GLY A 63 -9.48 23.16 -17.31
C GLY A 63 -9.43 24.04 -16.04
N PHE A 64 -10.29 23.77 -15.07
CA PHE A 64 -10.27 24.43 -13.76
C PHE A 64 -9.04 24.00 -12.93
N ALA A 65 -8.83 22.70 -12.76
CA ALA A 65 -7.76 22.16 -11.94
C ALA A 65 -6.36 22.55 -12.43
N LEU A 66 -6.13 22.53 -13.75
CA LEU A 66 -4.85 22.94 -14.35
C LEU A 66 -4.55 24.42 -14.12
N ARG A 67 -5.55 25.30 -14.25
CA ARG A 67 -5.38 26.75 -14.00
C ARG A 67 -5.01 27.06 -12.54
N HIS A 68 -5.60 26.32 -11.60
CA HIS A 68 -5.42 26.54 -10.16
C HIS A 68 -4.38 25.60 -9.54
N LYS A 69 -3.74 24.72 -10.34
CA LYS A 69 -2.77 23.69 -9.91
C LYS A 69 -3.32 22.80 -8.80
N LEU A 70 -4.59 22.41 -8.90
CA LEU A 70 -5.29 21.65 -7.89
C LEU A 70 -5.15 20.13 -8.11
N PRO A 71 -4.84 19.37 -7.07
CA PRO A 71 -4.97 17.93 -7.08
C PRO A 71 -6.39 17.47 -7.37
N LEU A 72 -6.55 16.39 -8.15
CA LEU A 72 -7.85 15.82 -8.52
C LEU A 72 -7.99 14.37 -8.03
N VAL A 73 -9.16 14.04 -7.51
CA VAL A 73 -9.62 12.66 -7.30
C VAL A 73 -10.75 12.37 -8.27
N LEU A 74 -10.50 11.54 -9.27
CA LEU A 74 -11.45 11.16 -10.31
C LEU A 74 -12.08 9.81 -9.95
N ALA A 75 -13.32 9.84 -9.45
CA ALA A 75 -14.13 8.67 -9.10
C ALA A 75 -15.26 8.41 -10.11
N THR A 76 -15.35 9.21 -11.14
CA THR A 76 -16.24 9.02 -12.28
C THR A 76 -15.78 7.82 -13.10
N THR A 77 -16.71 6.99 -13.54
CA THR A 77 -16.46 5.80 -14.36
C THR A 77 -16.95 6.02 -15.81
N GLY A 78 -16.50 5.19 -16.74
CA GLY A 78 -16.95 5.23 -18.13
C GLY A 78 -16.22 6.26 -19.01
N TYR A 79 -15.02 6.66 -18.63
CA TYR A 79 -14.14 7.48 -19.47
C TYR A 79 -13.77 6.74 -20.77
N SER A 80 -13.84 7.46 -21.89
CA SER A 80 -13.36 7.00 -23.19
C SER A 80 -11.83 6.98 -23.23
N GLU A 81 -11.26 6.40 -24.28
CA GLU A 81 -9.81 6.42 -24.48
C GLU A 81 -9.28 7.84 -24.62
N ALA A 82 -10.03 8.70 -25.33
CA ALA A 82 -9.68 10.12 -25.45
C ALA A 82 -9.69 10.85 -24.10
N ASP A 83 -10.65 10.52 -23.22
CA ASP A 83 -10.69 11.09 -21.86
C ASP A 83 -9.48 10.62 -21.04
N ARG A 84 -9.11 9.33 -21.13
CA ARG A 84 -7.93 8.79 -20.45
C ARG A 84 -6.64 9.45 -20.93
N GLN A 85 -6.52 9.74 -22.22
CA GLN A 85 -5.40 10.48 -22.78
C GLN A 85 -5.32 11.90 -22.18
N GLN A 86 -6.43 12.62 -22.11
CA GLN A 86 -6.48 13.96 -21.49
C GLN A 86 -6.10 13.93 -20.01
N ILE A 87 -6.55 12.92 -19.26
CA ILE A 87 -6.16 12.71 -17.85
C ILE A 87 -4.66 12.47 -17.73
N ALA A 88 -4.08 11.62 -18.57
CA ALA A 88 -2.66 11.33 -18.59
C ALA A 88 -1.81 12.58 -18.90
N GLU A 89 -2.22 13.37 -19.88
CA GLU A 89 -1.57 14.65 -20.22
C GLU A 89 -1.63 15.66 -19.07
N ALA A 90 -2.80 15.81 -18.42
CA ALA A 90 -2.99 16.70 -17.30
C ALA A 90 -2.16 16.28 -16.07
N SER A 91 -1.99 14.98 -15.87
CA SER A 91 -1.22 14.44 -14.76
C SER A 91 0.27 14.80 -14.78
N ALA A 92 0.80 15.21 -15.92
CA ALA A 92 2.16 15.75 -16.02
C ALA A 92 2.29 17.14 -15.32
N SER A 93 1.20 17.84 -15.08
CA SER A 93 1.18 19.19 -14.52
C SER A 93 0.58 19.27 -13.10
N ILE A 94 -0.34 18.38 -12.78
CA ILE A 94 -1.03 18.30 -11.48
C ILE A 94 -1.12 16.84 -11.00
N PRO A 95 -1.19 16.60 -9.68
CA PRO A 95 -1.45 15.25 -9.19
C PRO A 95 -2.90 14.84 -9.45
N ILE A 96 -3.10 13.69 -10.08
CA ILE A 96 -4.42 13.13 -10.38
C ILE A 96 -4.51 11.72 -9.79
N PHE A 97 -5.51 11.50 -8.94
CA PHE A 97 -5.86 10.19 -8.45
C PHE A 97 -7.05 9.66 -9.25
N GLN A 98 -6.89 8.54 -9.93
CA GLN A 98 -7.95 7.90 -10.71
C GLN A 98 -8.19 6.47 -10.26
N SER A 99 -9.45 6.10 -10.04
CA SER A 99 -9.84 4.71 -9.78
C SER A 99 -11.25 4.43 -10.27
N ALA A 100 -11.44 3.28 -10.92
CA ALA A 100 -12.75 2.78 -11.30
C ALA A 100 -13.60 2.34 -10.11
N ASN A 101 -12.96 2.04 -8.98
CA ASN A 101 -13.61 1.70 -7.72
C ASN A 101 -12.86 2.33 -6.55
N MET A 102 -13.56 3.18 -5.78
CA MET A 102 -12.99 3.87 -4.60
C MET A 102 -13.07 3.04 -3.31
N SER A 103 -13.43 1.75 -3.37
CA SER A 103 -13.45 0.88 -2.20
C SER A 103 -12.04 0.40 -1.84
N TYR A 104 -11.56 0.82 -0.67
CA TYR A 104 -10.30 0.31 -0.11
C TYR A 104 -10.34 -1.22 0.08
N GLY A 105 -11.49 -1.77 0.53
CA GLY A 105 -11.68 -3.20 0.69
C GLY A 105 -11.61 -3.99 -0.63
N VAL A 106 -12.13 -3.42 -1.73
CA VAL A 106 -12.00 -4.04 -3.05
C VAL A 106 -10.54 -4.06 -3.52
N SER A 107 -9.78 -2.99 -3.24
CA SER A 107 -8.34 -2.96 -3.58
C SER A 107 -7.55 -4.02 -2.80
N VAL A 108 -7.84 -4.20 -1.51
CA VAL A 108 -7.27 -5.29 -0.71
C VAL A 108 -7.66 -6.65 -1.30
N MET A 109 -8.92 -6.81 -1.71
CA MET A 109 -9.39 -8.06 -2.35
C MET A 109 -8.66 -8.34 -3.67
N CYS A 110 -8.32 -7.32 -4.47
CA CYS A 110 -7.50 -7.50 -5.68
C CYS A 110 -6.09 -8.06 -5.36
N GLU A 111 -5.42 -7.52 -4.33
CA GLU A 111 -4.10 -8.03 -3.91
C GLU A 111 -4.19 -9.49 -3.43
N LEU A 112 -5.21 -9.81 -2.62
CA LEU A 112 -5.45 -11.19 -2.17
C LEU A 112 -5.79 -12.11 -3.34
N ALA A 113 -6.56 -11.64 -4.32
CA ALA A 113 -6.93 -12.38 -5.52
C ALA A 113 -5.71 -12.70 -6.41
N ALA A 114 -4.82 -11.72 -6.61
CA ALA A 114 -3.57 -11.93 -7.34
C ALA A 114 -2.65 -12.93 -6.61
N SER A 115 -2.53 -12.80 -5.30
CA SER A 115 -1.74 -13.71 -4.46
C SER A 115 -2.30 -15.15 -4.50
N ALA A 116 -3.64 -15.31 -4.39
CA ALA A 116 -4.30 -16.60 -4.50
C ALA A 116 -4.16 -17.20 -5.91
N GLY A 117 -4.31 -16.38 -6.97
CA GLY A 117 -4.06 -16.78 -8.35
C GLY A 117 -2.65 -17.31 -8.56
N SER A 118 -1.64 -16.67 -7.95
CA SER A 118 -0.24 -17.12 -8.02
C SER A 118 0.00 -18.44 -7.28
N ALA A 119 -0.63 -18.63 -6.13
CA ALA A 119 -0.41 -19.80 -5.29
C ALA A 119 -1.22 -21.03 -5.73
N LEU A 120 -2.46 -20.82 -6.17
CA LEU A 120 -3.43 -21.87 -6.48
C LEU A 120 -3.57 -22.13 -7.99
N GLY A 121 -3.44 -21.08 -8.78
CA GLY A 121 -3.33 -21.01 -10.23
C GLY A 121 -4.05 -22.12 -10.99
N ASP A 122 -3.26 -23.04 -11.54
CA ASP A 122 -3.75 -24.11 -12.41
C ASP A 122 -4.25 -25.35 -11.65
N ALA A 123 -4.05 -25.40 -10.33
CA ALA A 123 -4.52 -26.51 -9.49
C ALA A 123 -5.97 -26.35 -9.02
N PHE A 124 -6.54 -25.14 -9.15
CA PHE A 124 -7.90 -24.84 -8.72
C PHE A 124 -8.72 -24.27 -9.87
N ASP A 125 -10.00 -24.65 -9.90
CA ASP A 125 -10.98 -24.04 -10.76
C ASP A 125 -11.41 -22.68 -10.21
N ILE A 126 -11.49 -21.65 -11.06
CA ILE A 126 -11.76 -20.28 -10.62
C ILE A 126 -13.10 -19.81 -11.15
N GLU A 127 -13.96 -19.32 -10.24
CA GLU A 127 -15.26 -18.75 -10.57
C GLU A 127 -15.45 -17.40 -9.88
N ILE A 128 -15.98 -16.42 -10.60
CA ILE A 128 -16.28 -15.09 -10.07
C ILE A 128 -17.78 -14.86 -10.14
N LEU A 129 -18.37 -14.49 -9.00
CA LEU A 129 -19.79 -14.23 -8.87
C LEU A 129 -20.01 -12.81 -8.35
N GLU A 130 -20.82 -12.02 -9.07
CA GLU A 130 -21.20 -10.68 -8.64
C GLU A 130 -22.72 -10.51 -8.56
N ARG A 131 -23.17 -9.71 -7.60
CA ARG A 131 -24.58 -9.43 -7.36
C ARG A 131 -24.79 -7.94 -7.22
N HIS A 132 -25.73 -7.36 -7.96
CA HIS A 132 -26.13 -5.96 -7.86
C HIS A 132 -27.66 -5.79 -7.96
N HIS A 133 -28.12 -4.59 -7.66
CA HIS A 133 -29.52 -4.22 -7.80
C HIS A 133 -30.04 -4.39 -9.24
N ASN A 134 -31.35 -4.56 -9.36
CA ASN A 134 -32.04 -4.84 -10.64
C ASN A 134 -31.95 -3.70 -11.68
N ARG A 135 -31.52 -2.51 -11.28
CA ARG A 135 -31.34 -1.32 -12.17
C ARG A 135 -29.93 -1.16 -12.73
N LYS A 136 -29.00 -2.05 -12.37
CA LYS A 136 -27.64 -1.99 -12.92
C LYS A 136 -27.61 -2.54 -14.34
N ILE A 137 -27.13 -1.72 -15.28
CA ILE A 137 -27.17 -2.00 -16.72
C ILE A 137 -26.00 -2.89 -17.14
N ASP A 138 -24.79 -2.52 -16.70
CA ASP A 138 -23.57 -3.25 -17.04
C ASP A 138 -23.52 -4.62 -16.33
N ALA A 139 -23.20 -5.66 -17.11
CA ALA A 139 -22.98 -7.02 -16.65
C ALA A 139 -21.91 -7.69 -17.54
N PRO A 140 -20.79 -8.15 -16.95
CA PRO A 140 -20.42 -8.02 -15.54
C PRO A 140 -20.08 -6.59 -15.13
N SER A 141 -20.03 -6.34 -13.81
CA SER A 141 -19.66 -5.05 -13.26
C SER A 141 -18.17 -4.76 -13.50
N GLY A 142 -17.81 -3.45 -13.59
CA GLY A 142 -16.40 -3.07 -13.69
C GLY A 142 -15.52 -3.59 -12.54
N THR A 143 -16.08 -3.74 -11.34
CA THR A 143 -15.40 -4.35 -10.20
C THR A 143 -15.13 -5.84 -10.40
N ALA A 144 -16.09 -6.58 -10.97
CA ALA A 144 -15.89 -7.99 -11.27
C ALA A 144 -14.79 -8.21 -12.32
N LEU A 145 -14.76 -7.36 -13.35
CA LEU A 145 -13.68 -7.38 -14.36
C LEU A 145 -12.32 -7.05 -13.74
N MET A 146 -12.26 -6.05 -12.85
CA MET A 146 -11.02 -5.68 -12.14
C MET A 146 -10.51 -6.82 -11.25
N LEU A 147 -11.40 -7.55 -10.59
CA LEU A 147 -11.05 -8.73 -9.80
C LEU A 147 -10.56 -9.88 -10.68
N ALA A 148 -11.18 -10.10 -11.85
CA ALA A 148 -10.72 -11.08 -12.83
C ALA A 148 -9.33 -10.76 -13.35
N ASP A 149 -9.07 -9.50 -13.70
CA ASP A 149 -7.74 -9.03 -14.12
C ASP A 149 -6.68 -9.25 -13.02
N ALA A 150 -7.03 -9.01 -11.75
CA ALA A 150 -6.15 -9.26 -10.63
C ALA A 150 -5.80 -10.75 -10.50
N VAL A 151 -6.79 -11.65 -10.58
CA VAL A 151 -6.57 -13.11 -10.58
C VAL A 151 -5.69 -13.51 -11.74
N MET A 152 -6.02 -13.07 -12.97
CA MET A 152 -5.27 -13.41 -14.19
C MET A 152 -3.81 -12.95 -14.12
N THR A 153 -3.56 -11.76 -13.55
CA THR A 153 -2.21 -11.25 -13.35
C THR A 153 -1.39 -12.12 -12.40
N GLY A 154 -2.04 -12.73 -11.40
CA GLY A 154 -1.39 -13.67 -10.48
C GLY A 154 -1.14 -15.05 -11.06
N CYS A 155 -2.02 -15.53 -11.95
CA CYS A 155 -1.94 -16.89 -12.46
C CYS A 155 -0.68 -17.16 -13.30
N PRO A 156 -0.04 -18.34 -13.14
CA PRO A 156 1.16 -18.70 -13.90
C PRO A 156 0.88 -18.93 -15.39
N THR A 157 -0.35 -19.35 -15.75
CA THR A 157 -0.78 -19.56 -17.13
C THR A 157 -1.88 -18.57 -17.53
N PRO A 158 -1.95 -18.18 -18.82
CA PRO A 158 -3.03 -17.33 -19.32
C PRO A 158 -4.41 -17.96 -19.06
N LYS A 159 -5.36 -17.11 -18.64
CA LYS A 159 -6.75 -17.51 -18.39
C LYS A 159 -7.71 -16.78 -19.34
N GLU A 160 -8.87 -17.40 -19.58
CA GLU A 160 -9.95 -16.87 -20.42
C GLU A 160 -11.24 -16.71 -19.61
N LEU A 161 -11.94 -15.57 -19.82
CA LEU A 161 -13.22 -15.32 -19.14
C LEU A 161 -14.37 -16.00 -19.88
N ILE A 162 -15.13 -16.81 -19.17
CA ILE A 162 -16.31 -17.50 -19.67
C ILE A 162 -17.57 -16.93 -19.01
N PHE A 163 -18.41 -16.27 -19.79
CA PHE A 163 -19.63 -15.61 -19.32
C PHE A 163 -20.88 -16.49 -19.41
N ASP A 164 -20.88 -17.53 -20.26
CA ASP A 164 -21.99 -18.43 -20.46
C ASP A 164 -21.51 -19.85 -20.77
N ARG A 165 -21.96 -20.80 -19.96
CA ARG A 165 -21.68 -22.23 -20.16
C ARG A 165 -22.87 -23.00 -20.78
N HIS A 166 -24.03 -22.37 -20.96
CA HIS A 166 -25.25 -23.03 -21.42
C HIS A 166 -25.08 -23.66 -22.82
N GLY A 167 -24.41 -22.93 -23.71
CA GLY A 167 -24.18 -23.36 -25.09
C GLY A 167 -23.04 -24.36 -25.29
N ALA A 168 -22.05 -24.37 -24.37
CA ALA A 168 -20.81 -25.10 -24.56
C ALA A 168 -20.96 -26.63 -24.41
N ARG A 169 -21.84 -27.12 -23.51
CA ARG A 169 -22.10 -28.54 -23.19
C ARG A 169 -20.85 -29.41 -23.08
N GLN A 170 -19.78 -28.89 -22.52
CA GLN A 170 -18.51 -29.56 -22.28
C GLN A 170 -18.02 -29.28 -20.85
N ALA A 171 -17.16 -30.16 -20.35
CA ALA A 171 -16.45 -29.91 -19.09
C ALA A 171 -15.58 -28.68 -19.23
N ARG A 172 -15.42 -27.95 -18.12
CA ARG A 172 -14.51 -26.77 -18.08
C ARG A 172 -13.06 -27.21 -18.27
N THR A 173 -12.26 -26.27 -18.72
CA THR A 173 -10.81 -26.44 -18.80
C THR A 173 -10.12 -25.69 -17.65
N PRO A 174 -8.88 -26.03 -17.27
CA PRO A 174 -8.12 -25.28 -16.24
C PRO A 174 -7.84 -23.82 -16.61
N GLN A 175 -7.93 -23.44 -17.87
CA GLN A 175 -7.68 -22.08 -18.36
C GLN A 175 -8.88 -21.15 -18.19
N GLU A 176 -10.05 -21.67 -17.85
CA GLU A 176 -11.27 -20.88 -17.73
C GLU A 176 -11.42 -20.20 -16.36
N ILE A 177 -11.86 -18.95 -16.38
CA ILE A 177 -12.43 -18.27 -15.22
C ILE A 177 -13.89 -18.00 -15.54
N GLY A 178 -14.82 -18.67 -14.83
CA GLY A 178 -16.24 -18.42 -15.01
C GLY A 178 -16.64 -17.07 -14.38
N MET A 179 -17.55 -16.34 -15.06
CA MET A 179 -18.02 -15.02 -14.61
C MET A 179 -19.55 -14.99 -14.60
N VAL A 180 -20.15 -14.88 -13.42
CA VAL A 180 -21.62 -14.87 -13.25
C VAL A 180 -22.08 -13.55 -12.67
N ALA A 181 -23.06 -12.92 -13.33
CA ALA A 181 -23.66 -11.66 -12.90
C ALA A 181 -25.13 -11.86 -12.49
N ILE A 182 -25.46 -11.57 -11.23
CA ILE A 182 -26.83 -11.59 -10.70
C ILE A 182 -27.37 -10.17 -10.56
N ARG A 183 -28.63 -9.96 -10.97
CA ARG A 183 -29.37 -8.69 -10.83
C ARG A 183 -30.63 -8.94 -10.02
N GLY A 184 -30.76 -8.27 -8.84
CA GLY A 184 -31.92 -8.46 -7.99
C GLY A 184 -32.04 -7.43 -6.87
N GLY A 185 -33.26 -7.08 -6.51
CA GLY A 185 -33.55 -6.20 -5.37
C GLY A 185 -32.78 -4.88 -5.38
N THR A 186 -32.24 -4.51 -4.23
CA THR A 186 -31.51 -3.25 -3.96
C THR A 186 -30.06 -3.46 -3.57
N VAL A 187 -29.46 -4.62 -3.89
CA VAL A 187 -28.08 -4.97 -3.52
C VAL A 187 -27.11 -3.92 -4.00
N ALA A 188 -26.35 -3.33 -3.08
CA ALA A 188 -25.40 -2.26 -3.40
C ALA A 188 -24.20 -2.77 -4.22
N GLY A 189 -23.79 -4.00 -3.98
CA GLY A 189 -22.74 -4.72 -4.69
C GLY A 189 -22.13 -5.82 -3.81
N SER A 190 -22.05 -7.02 -4.32
CA SER A 190 -21.36 -8.16 -3.71
C SER A 190 -20.51 -8.85 -4.77
N HIS A 191 -19.29 -9.17 -4.43
CA HIS A 191 -18.33 -9.83 -5.32
C HIS A 191 -17.69 -10.97 -4.56
N GLU A 192 -17.57 -12.11 -5.22
CA GLU A 192 -17.02 -13.33 -4.66
C GLU A 192 -16.10 -13.97 -5.70
N ILE A 193 -14.92 -14.37 -5.30
CA ILE A 193 -14.00 -15.20 -6.08
C ILE A 193 -13.89 -16.52 -5.36
N GLY A 194 -14.27 -17.62 -6.02
CA GLY A 194 -14.10 -18.97 -5.52
C GLY A 194 -12.96 -19.68 -6.24
N PHE A 195 -12.08 -20.29 -5.47
CA PHE A 195 -11.05 -21.23 -5.92
C PHE A 195 -11.47 -22.61 -5.44
N TYR A 196 -11.74 -23.50 -6.38
CA TYR A 196 -12.32 -24.82 -6.14
C TYR A 196 -11.26 -25.89 -6.43
N GLY A 197 -10.69 -26.49 -5.40
CA GLY A 197 -9.81 -27.66 -5.48
C GLY A 197 -10.57 -28.97 -5.34
N ASP A 198 -9.86 -30.10 -5.37
CA ASP A 198 -10.47 -31.44 -5.32
C ASP A 198 -11.22 -31.68 -3.98
N ASP A 199 -10.64 -31.28 -2.86
CA ASP A 199 -11.16 -31.53 -1.51
C ASP A 199 -11.40 -30.24 -0.70
N GLU A 200 -11.19 -29.05 -1.28
CA GLU A 200 -11.33 -27.77 -0.58
C GLU A 200 -11.81 -26.64 -1.50
N ILE A 201 -12.41 -25.64 -0.88
CA ILE A 201 -12.84 -24.40 -1.55
C ILE A 201 -12.33 -23.21 -0.76
N ILE A 202 -11.71 -22.24 -1.45
CA ILE A 202 -11.34 -20.97 -0.86
C ILE A 202 -12.21 -19.87 -1.46
N LEU A 203 -12.85 -19.07 -0.62
CA LEU A 203 -13.71 -17.96 -1.03
C LEU A 203 -13.13 -16.62 -0.57
N LEU A 204 -12.94 -15.70 -1.49
CA LEU A 204 -12.69 -14.29 -1.22
C LEU A 204 -13.97 -13.53 -1.52
N GLN A 205 -14.54 -12.86 -0.51
CA GLN A 205 -15.82 -12.16 -0.66
C GLN A 205 -15.77 -10.73 -0.13
N HIS A 206 -16.33 -9.79 -0.89
CA HIS A 206 -16.57 -8.41 -0.49
C HIS A 206 -18.04 -8.05 -0.67
N ILE A 207 -18.68 -7.53 0.37
CA ILE A 207 -20.07 -7.09 0.37
C ILE A 207 -20.14 -5.61 0.70
N ALA A 208 -20.59 -4.79 -0.25
CA ALA A 208 -20.87 -3.39 -0.03
C ALA A 208 -22.21 -3.23 0.68
N GLN A 209 -22.20 -2.78 1.94
CA GLN A 209 -23.43 -2.53 2.70
C GLN A 209 -24.11 -1.22 2.29
N SER A 210 -23.34 -0.24 1.81
CA SER A 210 -23.86 1.03 1.32
C SER A 210 -22.88 1.70 0.37
N ARG A 211 -23.32 2.73 -0.37
CA ARG A 211 -22.44 3.53 -1.23
C ARG A 211 -21.50 4.47 -0.47
N ARG A 212 -21.66 4.58 0.86
CA ARG A 212 -20.78 5.41 1.72
C ARG A 212 -19.34 4.92 1.70
N LEU A 213 -19.09 3.63 1.44
CA LEU A 213 -17.73 3.08 1.30
C LEU A 213 -16.92 3.77 0.19
N PHE A 214 -17.55 4.08 -0.95
CA PHE A 214 -16.87 4.78 -2.06
C PHE A 214 -16.54 6.23 -1.70
N ALA A 215 -17.44 6.92 -1.00
CA ALA A 215 -17.19 8.26 -0.50
C ALA A 215 -16.05 8.26 0.55
N SER A 216 -16.02 7.27 1.44
CA SER A 216 -14.94 7.10 2.42
C SER A 216 -13.58 6.88 1.73
N GLY A 217 -13.55 6.05 0.69
CA GLY A 217 -12.32 5.83 -0.10
C GLY A 217 -11.87 7.08 -0.85
N ALA A 218 -12.81 7.85 -1.43
CA ALA A 218 -12.48 9.10 -2.09
C ALA A 218 -11.93 10.16 -1.12
N LEU A 219 -12.41 10.22 0.12
CA LEU A 219 -11.83 11.10 1.15
C LEU A 219 -10.41 10.63 1.55
N ARG A 220 -10.15 9.32 1.61
CA ARG A 220 -8.77 8.81 1.79
C ARG A 220 -7.88 9.20 0.61
N ALA A 221 -8.37 9.06 -0.62
CA ALA A 221 -7.65 9.46 -1.82
C ALA A 221 -7.37 10.98 -1.83
N ALA A 222 -8.31 11.81 -1.36
CA ALA A 222 -8.11 13.24 -1.24
C ALA A 222 -6.99 13.60 -0.25
N SER A 223 -6.98 12.98 0.93
CA SER A 223 -5.86 13.15 1.89
C SER A 223 -4.53 12.67 1.32
N TYR A 224 -4.57 11.55 0.58
CA TYR A 224 -3.37 10.94 0.01
C TYR A 224 -2.74 11.81 -1.07
N ILE A 225 -3.56 12.44 -1.94
CA ILE A 225 -3.07 13.18 -3.09
C ILE A 225 -2.67 14.62 -2.74
N ALA A 226 -3.16 15.15 -1.61
CA ALA A 226 -2.80 16.46 -1.13
C ALA A 226 -1.28 16.54 -0.89
N GLY A 227 -0.60 17.48 -1.54
CA GLY A 227 0.85 17.66 -1.44
C GLY A 227 1.69 16.67 -2.26
N LYS A 228 1.10 15.78 -3.05
CA LYS A 228 1.83 14.93 -4.00
C LYS A 228 2.37 15.76 -5.19
N MET A 229 3.45 15.28 -5.76
CA MET A 229 3.98 15.82 -7.02
C MET A 229 3.04 15.49 -8.20
N PRO A 230 3.08 16.25 -9.32
CA PRO A 230 2.39 15.88 -10.54
C PRO A 230 2.62 14.41 -10.90
N GLY A 231 1.56 13.72 -11.30
CA GLY A 231 1.57 12.29 -11.60
C GLY A 231 0.18 11.68 -11.56
N LEU A 232 0.06 10.47 -12.11
CA LEU A 232 -1.16 9.67 -12.06
C LEU A 232 -1.07 8.64 -10.93
N TYR A 233 -2.02 8.68 -10.01
CA TYR A 233 -2.09 7.85 -8.81
C TYR A 233 -3.36 7.00 -8.81
N ASN A 234 -3.34 5.88 -8.07
CA ASN A 234 -4.47 4.96 -8.00
C ASN A 234 -4.64 4.32 -6.60
N MET A 235 -5.68 3.50 -6.44
CA MET A 235 -5.98 2.84 -5.16
C MET A 235 -4.91 1.84 -4.73
N GLN A 236 -4.20 1.20 -5.66
CA GLN A 236 -3.12 0.27 -5.35
C GLN A 236 -1.93 1.00 -4.72
N GLN A 237 -1.52 2.14 -5.29
CA GLN A 237 -0.47 2.98 -4.71
C GLN A 237 -0.87 3.54 -3.34
N LEU A 238 -2.14 3.96 -3.17
CA LEU A 238 -2.65 4.38 -1.87
C LEU A 238 -2.61 3.22 -0.86
N LEU A 239 -3.00 2.01 -1.27
CA LEU A 239 -2.94 0.82 -0.42
C LEU A 239 -1.49 0.52 -0.02
N MET A 240 -0.57 0.50 -0.98
CA MET A 240 0.84 0.26 -0.74
C MET A 240 1.44 1.29 0.22
N GLU A 241 1.17 2.58 0.03
CA GLU A 241 1.68 3.63 0.93
C GLU A 241 1.03 3.61 2.31
N SER A 242 -0.24 3.25 2.43
CA SER A 242 -0.89 3.09 3.75
C SER A 242 -0.44 1.82 4.49
N SER A 243 0.10 0.84 3.78
CA SER A 243 0.73 -0.36 4.34
C SER A 243 2.25 -0.30 4.40
N LEU A 244 2.85 0.87 4.06
CA LEU A 244 4.31 1.06 4.02
C LEU A 244 4.98 0.62 5.30
N VAL A 245 4.43 1.07 6.42
CA VAL A 245 4.88 0.69 7.75
C VAL A 245 3.64 0.33 8.58
N THR A 246 3.56 -0.90 9.00
CA THR A 246 2.42 -1.43 9.77
C THR A 246 2.76 -1.64 11.23
N ASN A 247 4.04 -1.74 11.55
CA ASN A 247 4.50 -2.00 12.91
C ASN A 247 5.84 -1.30 13.20
N LEU A 248 5.98 -0.84 14.45
CA LEU A 248 7.23 -0.38 15.02
C LEU A 248 7.46 -1.15 16.31
N SER A 249 8.47 -1.99 16.33
CA SER A 249 8.85 -2.77 17.52
C SER A 249 10.20 -2.36 18.09
N VAL A 250 10.36 -2.57 19.40
CA VAL A 250 11.57 -2.26 20.16
C VAL A 250 12.09 -3.49 20.83
N THR A 251 13.36 -3.82 20.63
CA THR A 251 14.07 -4.86 21.38
C THR A 251 15.11 -4.19 22.26
N ARG A 252 15.04 -4.41 23.58
CA ARG A 252 15.94 -3.80 24.58
C ARG A 252 17.06 -4.74 25.03
N ASP A 253 16.85 -6.06 24.95
CA ASP A 253 17.92 -7.03 25.19
C ASP A 253 18.76 -7.20 23.91
N VAL A 254 19.61 -6.21 23.63
CA VAL A 254 20.47 -6.23 22.45
C VAL A 254 21.82 -5.57 22.75
N ALA A 255 22.88 -6.12 22.16
CA ALA A 255 24.20 -5.51 22.09
C ALA A 255 24.72 -5.62 20.65
N ILE A 256 25.61 -4.69 20.26
CA ILE A 256 26.33 -4.75 19.00
C ILE A 256 27.74 -5.25 19.29
N LEU A 257 28.21 -6.17 18.48
CA LEU A 257 29.58 -6.63 18.47
C LEU A 257 30.22 -6.36 17.14
N THR A 258 31.40 -5.74 17.13
CA THR A 258 32.14 -5.40 15.92
C THR A 258 33.53 -6.02 15.99
N ILE A 259 33.86 -6.86 15.01
CA ILE A 259 35.15 -7.53 14.85
C ILE A 259 35.85 -6.87 13.66
N ARG A 260 37.07 -6.37 13.89
CA ARG A 260 37.82 -5.69 12.85
C ARG A 260 38.81 -6.59 12.16
N GLY A 261 39.00 -6.38 10.87
CA GLY A 261 40.05 -7.00 10.10
C GLY A 261 39.94 -8.53 10.01
N VAL A 262 38.73 -9.06 10.00
CA VAL A 262 38.49 -10.49 9.72
C VAL A 262 38.92 -10.81 8.31
N GLU A 263 39.60 -11.94 8.11
CA GLU A 263 39.90 -12.42 6.76
C GLU A 263 38.61 -12.60 5.95
N ALA A 264 38.50 -11.93 4.81
CA ALA A 264 37.30 -11.93 3.98
C ALA A 264 37.26 -13.18 3.06
N SER A 265 37.49 -14.36 3.63
CA SER A 265 37.41 -15.64 2.93
C SER A 265 36.26 -16.49 3.48
N PRO A 266 35.58 -17.29 2.65
CA PRO A 266 34.51 -18.17 3.10
C PRO A 266 34.89 -19.09 4.27
N PRO A 267 36.11 -19.69 4.28
CA PRO A 267 36.54 -20.52 5.44
C PRO A 267 36.73 -19.73 6.72
N ALA A 268 37.21 -18.49 6.68
CA ALA A 268 37.39 -17.65 7.87
C ALA A 268 36.02 -17.22 8.44
N MET A 269 35.09 -16.84 7.59
CA MET A 269 33.73 -16.52 7.99
C MET A 269 33.00 -17.74 8.56
N ALA A 270 33.14 -18.93 7.96
CA ALA A 270 32.57 -20.15 8.50
C ALA A 270 33.11 -20.48 9.89
N ARG A 271 34.41 -20.32 10.14
CA ARG A 271 35.03 -20.52 11.46
C ARG A 271 34.49 -19.51 12.49
N LEU A 272 34.36 -18.24 12.10
CA LEU A 272 33.83 -17.19 12.97
C LEU A 272 32.41 -17.55 13.43
N PHE A 273 31.50 -17.86 12.52
CA PHE A 273 30.11 -18.17 12.84
C PHE A 273 29.95 -19.54 13.52
N ALA A 274 30.84 -20.52 13.25
CA ALA A 274 30.84 -21.77 13.97
C ALA A 274 31.19 -21.59 15.45
N ALA A 275 32.07 -20.65 15.80
CA ALA A 275 32.44 -20.38 17.20
C ALA A 275 31.29 -19.77 18.01
N ILE A 276 30.36 -19.08 17.36
CA ILE A 276 29.21 -18.45 18.01
C ILE A 276 27.86 -19.08 17.62
N ARG A 277 27.88 -20.32 17.11
CA ARG A 277 26.70 -21.04 16.57
C ARG A 277 25.52 -21.20 17.54
N THR A 278 25.79 -21.11 18.83
CA THR A 278 24.78 -21.22 19.91
C THR A 278 24.14 -19.88 20.27
N ILE A 279 24.63 -18.79 19.68
CA ILE A 279 24.17 -17.43 19.93
C ILE A 279 23.30 -16.99 18.77
N ASN A 280 22.11 -16.50 19.07
CA ASN A 280 21.23 -15.94 18.05
C ASN A 280 21.77 -14.59 17.56
N ILE A 281 22.02 -14.48 16.25
CA ILE A 281 22.42 -13.25 15.57
C ILE A 281 21.23 -12.77 14.76
N ASP A 282 20.88 -11.50 14.92
CA ASP A 282 19.70 -10.93 14.26
C ASP A 282 20.09 -9.98 13.11
N MET A 283 20.96 -9.00 13.37
CA MET A 283 21.45 -8.08 12.34
C MET A 283 22.91 -8.42 12.03
N LEU A 284 23.25 -8.45 10.75
CA LEU A 284 24.61 -8.73 10.30
C LEU A 284 25.00 -7.72 9.20
N SER A 285 26.18 -7.14 9.37
CA SER A 285 26.79 -6.24 8.39
C SER A 285 28.26 -6.60 8.21
N GLN A 286 28.74 -6.54 6.99
CA GLN A 286 30.13 -6.72 6.64
C GLN A 286 30.59 -5.54 5.79
N SER A 287 31.74 -4.93 6.11
CA SER A 287 32.33 -3.90 5.26
C SER A 287 32.83 -4.51 3.93
N ALA A 288 32.99 -3.66 2.92
CA ALA A 288 33.70 -4.07 1.70
C ALA A 288 35.12 -4.54 2.05
N PRO A 289 35.62 -5.66 1.48
CA PRO A 289 36.95 -6.14 1.74
C PRO A 289 38.03 -5.13 1.30
N ASN A 290 38.98 -4.91 2.18
CA ASN A 290 40.17 -4.09 1.88
C ASN A 290 41.42 -4.90 2.28
N GLY A 291 42.32 -5.14 1.31
CA GLY A 291 43.50 -5.98 1.53
C GLY A 291 43.17 -7.41 1.98
N GLY A 292 42.06 -7.99 1.51
CA GLY A 292 41.59 -9.33 1.88
C GLY A 292 40.98 -9.41 3.30
N ARG A 293 40.74 -8.27 3.96
CA ARG A 293 40.12 -8.21 5.30
C ARG A 293 38.86 -7.35 5.27
N ALA A 294 37.91 -7.67 6.15
CA ALA A 294 36.66 -6.92 6.34
C ALA A 294 36.33 -6.76 7.81
N ASP A 295 35.60 -5.71 8.15
CA ASP A 295 35.00 -5.56 9.47
C ASP A 295 33.63 -6.25 9.45
N VAL A 296 33.32 -7.01 10.50
CA VAL A 296 32.05 -7.71 10.67
C VAL A 296 31.37 -7.17 11.92
N ALA A 297 30.14 -6.67 11.76
CA ALA A 297 29.33 -6.21 12.88
C ALA A 297 28.00 -6.97 12.90
N PHE A 298 27.55 -7.35 14.09
CA PHE A 298 26.25 -8.00 14.26
C PHE A 298 25.62 -7.65 15.61
N SER A 299 24.30 -7.78 15.69
CA SER A 299 23.57 -7.70 16.94
C SER A 299 23.30 -9.08 17.51
N LEU A 300 23.30 -9.15 18.84
CA LEU A 300 23.05 -10.36 19.63
C LEU A 300 22.33 -9.96 20.93
N PRO A 301 21.69 -10.91 21.66
CA PRO A 301 21.16 -10.64 22.98
C PRO A 301 22.27 -10.14 23.92
N HIS A 302 22.00 -9.10 24.68
CA HIS A 302 22.97 -8.57 25.66
C HIS A 302 23.45 -9.67 26.65
N SER A 303 22.53 -10.55 27.03
CA SER A 303 22.81 -11.72 27.88
C SER A 303 23.87 -12.69 27.31
N ALA A 304 24.03 -12.72 25.97
CA ALA A 304 25.00 -13.58 25.28
C ALA A 304 26.37 -12.90 25.02
N LEU A 305 26.52 -11.61 25.36
CA LEU A 305 27.69 -10.80 25.00
C LEU A 305 29.00 -11.39 25.55
N THR A 306 29.04 -11.77 26.82
CA THR A 306 30.23 -12.34 27.47
C THR A 306 30.68 -13.64 26.78
N GLN A 307 29.72 -14.50 26.43
CA GLN A 307 30.01 -15.75 25.74
C GLN A 307 30.55 -15.49 24.32
N ALA A 308 29.94 -14.53 23.59
CA ALA A 308 30.39 -14.16 22.25
C ALA A 308 31.82 -13.59 22.27
N MET A 309 32.11 -12.69 23.20
CA MET A 309 33.43 -12.10 23.36
C MET A 309 34.48 -13.16 23.63
N ALA A 310 34.21 -14.11 24.52
CA ALA A 310 35.13 -15.20 24.83
C ALA A 310 35.40 -16.11 23.61
N ALA A 311 34.35 -16.44 22.87
CA ALA A 311 34.48 -17.28 21.67
C ALA A 311 35.34 -16.59 20.59
N ILE A 312 35.15 -15.28 20.37
CA ILE A 312 35.91 -14.51 19.38
C ILE A 312 37.36 -14.32 19.78
N THR A 313 37.62 -14.06 21.08
CA THR A 313 38.98 -14.00 21.62
C THR A 313 39.69 -15.34 21.48
N GLY A 314 38.98 -16.47 21.64
CA GLY A 314 39.52 -17.81 21.40
C GLY A 314 39.96 -18.08 19.96
N LEU A 315 39.45 -17.32 18.99
CA LEU A 315 39.92 -17.37 17.61
C LEU A 315 41.11 -16.43 17.30
N GLY A 316 41.63 -15.73 18.32
CA GLY A 316 42.69 -14.73 18.15
C GLY A 316 42.21 -13.43 17.50
N LEU A 317 40.89 -13.18 17.48
CA LEU A 317 40.29 -11.97 16.93
C LEU A 317 40.00 -10.97 18.06
N THR A 318 40.06 -9.68 17.68
CA THR A 318 39.71 -8.58 18.60
C THR A 318 38.33 -8.02 18.22
N ALA A 319 37.45 -7.98 19.23
CA ALA A 319 36.12 -7.40 19.07
C ALA A 319 35.92 -6.17 19.97
N ARG A 320 35.12 -5.24 19.51
CA ARG A 320 34.55 -4.17 20.33
C ARG A 320 33.06 -4.41 20.48
N HIS A 321 32.48 -3.95 21.57
CA HIS A 321 31.04 -4.07 21.79
C HIS A 321 30.42 -2.73 22.21
N ARG A 322 29.14 -2.62 21.99
CA ARG A 322 28.27 -1.56 22.51
C ARG A 322 27.05 -2.24 23.14
N ALA A 323 26.81 -2.01 24.42
CA ALA A 323 25.75 -2.66 25.19
C ALA A 323 24.62 -1.74 25.60
N ASP A 324 24.81 -0.43 25.46
CA ASP A 324 23.88 0.65 25.79
C ASP A 324 22.98 1.02 24.60
N VAL A 325 22.50 0.01 23.87
CA VAL A 325 21.70 0.16 22.66
C VAL A 325 20.37 -0.57 22.75
N ILE A 326 19.42 -0.08 21.97
CA ILE A 326 18.16 -0.77 21.64
C ILE A 326 18.07 -0.97 20.13
N LYS A 327 17.32 -1.98 19.71
CA LYS A 327 16.96 -2.19 18.31
C LYS A 327 15.53 -1.68 18.06
N LEU A 328 15.40 -0.80 17.09
CA LEU A 328 14.13 -0.37 16.49
C LEU A 328 13.93 -1.12 15.18
N MET A 329 12.75 -1.65 14.95
CA MET A 329 12.39 -2.33 13.71
C MET A 329 11.06 -1.78 13.19
N LEU A 330 11.10 -1.21 11.99
CA LEU A 330 9.93 -0.88 11.20
C LEU A 330 9.61 -2.06 10.28
N GLU A 331 8.35 -2.48 10.27
CA GLU A 331 7.84 -3.55 9.42
C GLU A 331 6.69 -3.04 8.55
N GLY A 332 6.66 -3.49 7.31
CA GLY A 332 5.56 -3.18 6.39
C GLY A 332 5.78 -3.79 5.01
N ALA A 333 4.74 -4.37 4.44
CA ALA A 333 4.78 -4.99 3.11
C ALA A 333 5.14 -3.99 1.98
N GLY A 334 4.84 -2.71 2.18
CA GLY A 334 5.12 -1.66 1.21
C GLY A 334 6.58 -1.18 1.17
N ILE A 335 7.43 -1.57 2.12
CA ILE A 335 8.83 -1.10 2.20
C ILE A 335 9.61 -1.49 0.94
N ALA A 336 9.38 -2.69 0.38
CA ALA A 336 10.04 -3.19 -0.83
C ALA A 336 9.72 -2.39 -2.10
N HIS A 337 8.53 -1.79 -2.15
CA HIS A 337 7.96 -1.25 -3.37
C HIS A 337 7.88 0.29 -3.39
N ALA A 338 8.15 0.95 -2.27
CA ALA A 338 8.09 2.39 -2.18
C ALA A 338 9.48 3.00 -2.04
N GLY A 339 9.90 3.72 -3.07
CA GLY A 339 11.07 4.60 -2.98
C GLY A 339 10.89 5.65 -1.88
N GLY A 340 11.97 5.96 -1.15
CA GLY A 340 11.97 7.06 -0.18
C GLY A 340 11.56 6.69 1.26
N VAL A 341 11.16 5.44 1.58
CA VAL A 341 10.91 5.03 2.98
C VAL A 341 12.14 5.20 3.84
N ALA A 342 13.29 4.74 3.34
CA ALA A 342 14.56 4.92 4.02
C ALA A 342 14.89 6.42 4.22
N CYS A 343 14.63 7.27 3.21
CA CYS A 343 14.83 8.70 3.32
C CYS A 343 13.98 9.30 4.45
N LYS A 344 12.65 9.08 4.42
CA LYS A 344 11.74 9.52 5.49
C LYS A 344 12.16 9.04 6.87
N PHE A 345 12.66 7.82 6.94
CA PHE A 345 13.12 7.21 8.19
C PHE A 345 14.36 7.92 8.73
N PHE A 346 15.37 8.14 7.90
CA PHE A 346 16.60 8.83 8.31
C PHE A 346 16.38 10.33 8.53
N ASP A 347 15.55 11.00 7.73
CA ASP A 347 15.20 12.41 7.95
C ASP A 347 14.50 12.59 9.31
N CYS A 348 13.59 11.68 9.65
CA CYS A 348 12.91 11.66 10.93
C CYS A 348 13.90 11.53 12.10
N LEU A 349 14.83 10.58 12.06
CA LEU A 349 15.85 10.39 13.09
C LEU A 349 16.82 11.58 13.16
N ALA A 350 17.21 12.13 12.02
CA ALA A 350 18.05 13.32 11.94
C ALA A 350 17.40 14.53 12.60
N SER A 351 16.08 14.72 12.39
CA SER A 351 15.33 15.84 12.99
C SER A 351 15.36 15.86 14.53
N VAL A 352 15.53 14.69 15.14
CA VAL A 352 15.66 14.53 16.60
C VAL A 352 17.08 14.19 17.05
N GLY A 353 18.07 14.26 16.16
CA GLY A 353 19.49 14.06 16.49
C GLY A 353 19.83 12.64 16.96
N VAL A 354 19.16 11.62 16.43
CA VAL A 354 19.40 10.21 16.77
C VAL A 354 20.37 9.59 15.77
N THR A 355 21.45 9.00 16.30
CA THR A 355 22.48 8.29 15.51
C THR A 355 22.20 6.80 15.47
N ALA A 356 22.24 6.19 14.28
CA ALA A 356 22.17 4.74 14.11
C ALA A 356 23.57 4.12 14.11
N HIS A 357 23.77 3.05 14.91
CA HIS A 357 25.05 2.34 15.06
C HIS A 357 25.17 1.10 14.18
N LEU A 358 24.06 0.45 13.90
CA LEU A 358 23.96 -0.70 13.00
C LEU A 358 22.63 -0.62 12.27
N ILE A 359 22.64 -0.85 10.97
CA ILE A 359 21.46 -0.75 10.10
C ILE A 359 21.41 -1.98 9.23
N THR A 360 20.24 -2.58 9.12
CA THR A 360 19.95 -3.62 8.12
C THR A 360 18.58 -3.39 7.50
N THR A 361 18.45 -3.75 6.23
CA THR A 361 17.20 -3.64 5.49
C THR A 361 16.88 -4.95 4.81
N SER A 362 15.59 -5.25 4.69
CA SER A 362 15.07 -6.32 3.86
C SER A 362 13.88 -5.80 3.05
N ALA A 363 13.25 -6.67 2.27
CA ALA A 363 12.06 -6.32 1.49
C ALA A 363 10.90 -5.76 2.34
N THR A 364 10.78 -6.18 3.59
CA THR A 364 9.63 -5.83 4.46
C THR A 364 10.03 -5.18 5.79
N LYS A 365 11.34 -4.96 6.04
CA LYS A 365 11.82 -4.47 7.34
C LYS A 365 13.00 -3.52 7.18
N VAL A 366 13.00 -2.49 8.01
CA VAL A 366 14.18 -1.66 8.29
C VAL A 366 14.48 -1.78 9.77
N SER A 367 15.67 -2.26 10.11
CA SER A 367 16.12 -2.42 11.50
C SER A 367 17.35 -1.56 11.76
N LEU A 368 17.38 -0.93 12.92
CA LEU A 368 18.54 -0.16 13.35
C LEU A 368 18.75 -0.23 14.87
N CYS A 369 19.99 -0.11 15.30
CA CYS A 369 20.36 0.04 16.69
C CYS A 369 20.72 1.50 16.97
N ILE A 370 20.16 2.05 18.06
CA ILE A 370 20.41 3.41 18.55
C ILE A 370 20.79 3.37 20.03
N ASP A 371 21.30 4.46 20.56
CA ASP A 371 21.55 4.57 22.00
C ASP A 371 20.25 4.47 22.80
N THR A 372 20.25 3.70 23.88
CA THR A 372 19.08 3.51 24.77
C THR A 372 18.53 4.83 25.30
N ALA A 373 19.38 5.80 25.58
CA ALA A 373 19.00 7.12 26.06
C ALA A 373 18.13 7.91 25.07
N ARG A 374 18.11 7.52 23.78
CA ARG A 374 17.35 8.22 22.73
C ARG A 374 16.07 7.48 22.33
N GLU A 375 15.66 6.45 23.08
CA GLU A 375 14.46 5.65 22.78
C GLU A 375 13.21 6.50 22.65
N ALA A 376 12.92 7.34 23.64
CA ALA A 376 11.67 8.13 23.67
C ALA A 376 11.57 9.09 22.49
N ASP A 377 12.66 9.81 22.18
CA ASP A 377 12.71 10.77 21.07
C ASP A 377 12.51 10.07 19.72
N ALA A 378 13.21 8.94 19.51
CA ALA A 378 13.12 8.16 18.29
C ALA A 378 11.72 7.60 18.08
N LEU A 379 11.11 7.03 19.13
CA LEU A 379 9.75 6.45 19.03
C LEU A 379 8.70 7.52 18.74
N ALA A 380 8.76 8.68 19.43
CA ALA A 380 7.82 9.77 19.19
C ALA A 380 7.90 10.28 17.76
N ALA A 381 9.11 10.49 17.25
CA ALA A 381 9.34 10.97 15.90
C ALA A 381 8.88 9.93 14.84
N LEU A 382 9.23 8.67 15.00
CA LEU A 382 8.86 7.59 14.06
C LEU A 382 7.35 7.35 14.05
N ARG A 383 6.70 7.32 15.21
CA ARG A 383 5.22 7.18 15.29
C ARG A 383 4.52 8.34 14.59
N GLY A 384 4.96 9.58 14.82
CA GLY A 384 4.41 10.75 14.17
C GLY A 384 4.59 10.73 12.65
N THR A 385 5.78 10.35 12.17
CA THR A 385 6.12 10.34 10.74
C THR A 385 5.37 9.25 9.96
N PHE A 386 5.18 8.06 10.57
CA PHE A 386 4.54 6.91 9.91
C PHE A 386 3.09 6.66 10.36
N GLY A 387 2.51 7.53 11.20
CA GLY A 387 1.12 7.42 11.66
C GLY A 387 0.84 6.16 12.51
N LEU A 388 1.84 5.68 13.26
CA LEU A 388 1.76 4.49 14.11
C LEU A 388 1.25 4.86 15.51
N GLN A 389 0.40 3.99 16.07
CA GLN A 389 -0.11 4.13 17.45
C GLN A 389 0.88 3.67 18.51
#